data_a46b6b18b0d2f2a6bf60f3f813db30c5
#
_entry.id   a46b6b18b0d2f2a6bf60f3f813db30c5
#
_cell.length_a   1.000
_cell.length_b   1.000
_cell.length_c   1.000
_cell.angle_alpha   90.00
_cell.angle_beta   90.00
_cell.angle_gamma   90.00
#
_symmetry.space_group_name_H-M   'P 1'
#
loop_
_entity.id
_entity.type
_entity.pdbx_description
1 polymer ?
#
loop_
_entity_poly.entity_id
_entity_poly.type
_entity_poly.pdbx_seq_one_letter_code
_entity_poly.pdbx_strand_id
1 'polypeptide(L)'
;MKKYVSYAFVVLGAVCWGFIGVFNRLLASAGVDMQNRVFVRNFPSFVLLTLVFALFRREVFHVKPRDLPIFMGSGLLSILTLSWVYFNCQMECSLAVAAVLLYLAPSLVVLMSALLWKTPVTRRKIAALLLSLLGCALVSGVVGGALTGSPRGLLFGLASAFCYATYTIFAHYGLARYDTYTMIYWTFFFAGLGSLAFLDWAALAPALATAKGVGGAAGLVLVATVLPYLFYTKGLEGVEGGRAAIIANVEPMAAALLGVVLFHERLSIWVLLGIVCVLGGVALLAKEETPHGEA
;
A
#
# COMPACT_ATOMS: atom_id res chain seq x y z
N MET A 1 -4.37 -11.70 19.61
CA MET A 1 -5.36 -10.61 19.34
C MET A 1 -6.67 -11.21 18.85
N LYS A 2 -7.85 -10.67 19.23
CA LYS A 2 -9.12 -11.23 18.71
C LYS A 2 -9.15 -11.05 17.18
N LYS A 3 -9.51 -12.09 16.44
CA LYS A 3 -9.52 -12.14 14.95
C LYS A 3 -10.10 -10.87 14.31
N TYR A 4 -11.26 -10.42 14.77
CA TYR A 4 -11.93 -9.21 14.26
C TYR A 4 -11.11 -7.92 14.39
N VAL A 5 -10.28 -7.81 15.43
CA VAL A 5 -9.41 -6.64 15.64
C VAL A 5 -8.34 -6.58 14.55
N SER A 6 -7.75 -7.71 14.15
CA SER A 6 -6.75 -7.78 13.08
C SER A 6 -7.36 -7.43 11.73
N TYR A 7 -8.58 -7.88 11.43
CA TYR A 7 -9.31 -7.48 10.23
C TYR A 7 -9.59 -5.96 10.21
N ALA A 8 -10.04 -5.39 11.34
CA ALA A 8 -10.26 -3.95 11.46
C ALA A 8 -8.97 -3.15 11.20
N PHE A 9 -7.83 -3.62 11.68
CA PHE A 9 -6.54 -2.98 11.40
C PHE A 9 -6.21 -2.98 9.90
N VAL A 10 -6.42 -4.09 9.19
CA VAL A 10 -6.20 -4.14 7.73
C VAL A 10 -7.11 -3.15 7.00
N VAL A 11 -8.40 -3.10 7.35
CA VAL A 11 -9.37 -2.16 6.77
C VAL A 11 -8.98 -0.71 7.03
N LEU A 12 -8.60 -0.37 8.28
CA LEU A 12 -8.15 0.97 8.64
C LEU A 12 -6.90 1.37 7.83
N GLY A 13 -5.95 0.45 7.66
CA GLY A 13 -4.79 0.68 6.80
C GLY A 13 -5.19 0.98 5.36
N ALA A 14 -6.09 0.19 4.78
CA ALA A 14 -6.60 0.38 3.43
C ALA A 14 -7.32 1.73 3.26
N VAL A 15 -8.17 2.12 4.21
CA VAL A 15 -8.84 3.43 4.21
C VAL A 15 -7.83 4.57 4.26
N CYS A 16 -6.79 4.46 5.10
CA CYS A 16 -5.72 5.46 5.18
C CYS A 16 -4.94 5.56 3.86
N TRP A 17 -4.66 4.44 3.18
CA TRP A 17 -4.05 4.48 1.84
C TRP A 17 -4.94 5.18 0.82
N GLY A 18 -6.26 5.10 0.93
CA GLY A 18 -7.19 5.85 0.08
C GLY A 18 -6.92 7.37 0.05
N PHE A 19 -6.33 7.94 1.09
CA PHE A 19 -5.93 9.35 1.12
C PHE A 19 -4.68 9.68 0.29
N ILE A 20 -3.93 8.70 -0.22
CA ILE A 20 -2.72 8.94 -1.02
C ILE A 20 -3.03 9.91 -2.19
N GLY A 21 -4.14 9.70 -2.89
CA GLY A 21 -4.57 10.55 -4.00
C GLY A 21 -4.81 12.00 -3.58
N VAL A 22 -5.40 12.22 -2.41
CA VAL A 22 -5.69 13.56 -1.86
C VAL A 22 -4.38 14.33 -1.64
N PHE A 23 -3.43 13.73 -0.91
CA PHE A 23 -2.17 14.41 -0.59
C PHE A 23 -1.26 14.54 -1.81
N ASN A 24 -1.28 13.59 -2.74
CA ASN A 24 -0.58 13.72 -4.01
C ASN A 24 -1.12 14.86 -4.88
N ARG A 25 -2.44 15.12 -4.88
CA ARG A 25 -3.04 16.30 -5.56
C ARG A 25 -2.59 17.60 -4.90
N LEU A 26 -2.52 17.66 -3.56
CA LEU A 26 -2.00 18.82 -2.83
C LEU A 26 -0.53 19.10 -3.18
N LEU A 27 0.32 18.07 -3.14
CA LEU A 27 1.73 18.18 -3.50
C LEU A 27 1.91 18.61 -4.97
N ALA A 28 1.10 18.04 -5.90
CA ALA A 28 1.10 18.45 -7.29
C ALA A 28 0.76 19.93 -7.45
N SER A 29 -0.27 20.41 -6.75
CA SER A 29 -0.70 21.82 -6.80
C SER A 29 0.32 22.77 -6.18
N ALA A 30 1.24 22.27 -5.35
CA ALA A 30 2.37 23.01 -4.78
C ALA A 30 3.64 22.94 -5.67
N GLY A 31 3.60 22.22 -6.81
CA GLY A 31 4.73 22.09 -7.73
C GLY A 31 5.69 20.95 -7.42
N VAL A 32 5.36 20.04 -6.48
CA VAL A 32 6.20 18.87 -6.18
C VAL A 32 6.07 17.84 -7.31
N ASP A 33 7.16 17.55 -7.99
CA ASP A 33 7.21 16.54 -9.03
C ASP A 33 7.11 15.10 -8.49
N MET A 34 6.96 14.12 -9.39
CA MET A 34 6.73 12.73 -9.03
C MET A 34 7.94 12.10 -8.30
N GLN A 35 9.17 12.49 -8.66
CA GLN A 35 10.38 11.92 -8.04
C GLN A 35 10.55 12.43 -6.61
N ASN A 36 10.40 13.74 -6.42
CA ASN A 36 10.43 14.33 -5.08
C ASN A 36 9.33 13.76 -4.16
N ARG A 37 8.17 13.31 -4.70
CA ARG A 37 7.14 12.65 -3.88
C ARG A 37 7.63 11.29 -3.33
N VAL A 38 8.50 10.56 -4.06
CA VAL A 38 9.14 9.34 -3.52
C VAL A 38 9.97 9.68 -2.30
N PHE A 39 10.77 10.75 -2.36
CA PHE A 39 11.54 11.25 -1.23
C PHE A 39 10.63 11.70 -0.08
N VAL A 40 9.66 12.58 -0.34
CA VAL A 40 8.74 13.15 0.65
C VAL A 40 7.96 12.05 1.39
N ARG A 41 7.58 10.97 0.69
CA ARG A 41 6.89 9.85 1.30
C ARG A 41 7.78 9.04 2.24
N ASN A 42 9.02 8.75 1.85
CA ASN A 42 9.84 7.74 2.52
C ASN A 42 10.81 8.34 3.55
N PHE A 43 11.59 9.35 3.18
CA PHE A 43 12.60 9.90 4.08
C PHE A 43 12.02 10.60 5.33
N PRO A 44 11.04 11.50 5.21
CA PRO A 44 10.42 12.08 6.39
C PRO A 44 9.67 11.05 7.25
N SER A 45 9.10 9.98 6.65
CA SER A 45 8.51 8.88 7.42
C SER A 45 9.57 8.15 8.26
N PHE A 46 10.73 7.87 7.68
CA PHE A 46 11.87 7.31 8.41
C PHE A 46 12.32 8.23 9.57
N VAL A 47 12.49 9.52 9.29
CA VAL A 47 12.90 10.50 10.32
C VAL A 47 11.86 10.56 11.45
N LEU A 48 10.59 10.65 11.11
CA LEU A 48 9.49 10.66 12.09
C LEU A 48 9.49 9.41 12.97
N LEU A 49 9.60 8.23 12.36
CA LEU A 49 9.64 6.96 13.10
C LEU A 49 10.87 6.88 13.99
N THR A 50 12.03 7.39 13.52
CA THR A 50 13.26 7.46 14.31
C THR A 50 13.07 8.31 15.56
N LEU A 51 12.49 9.52 15.41
CA LEU A 51 12.24 10.43 16.53
C LEU A 51 11.25 9.81 17.53
N VAL A 52 10.14 9.29 17.05
CA VAL A 52 9.12 8.67 17.91
C VAL A 52 9.69 7.47 18.67
N PHE A 53 10.38 6.56 17.99
CA PHE A 53 10.89 5.35 18.64
C PHE A 53 12.13 5.59 19.49
N ALA A 54 12.94 6.61 19.18
CA ALA A 54 14.03 7.00 20.06
C ALA A 54 13.54 7.53 21.43
N LEU A 55 12.34 8.12 21.45
CA LEU A 55 11.74 8.62 22.69
C LEU A 55 10.97 7.53 23.46
N PHE A 56 10.24 6.64 22.75
CA PHE A 56 9.25 5.76 23.38
C PHE A 56 9.55 4.27 23.28
N ARG A 57 10.40 3.82 22.33
CA ARG A 57 10.61 2.39 22.02
C ARG A 57 12.00 2.08 21.46
N ARG A 58 13.05 2.32 22.26
CA ARG A 58 14.45 2.15 21.81
C ARG A 58 14.81 0.71 21.44
N GLU A 59 14.05 -0.27 21.92
CA GLU A 59 14.20 -1.69 21.56
C GLU A 59 14.08 -1.95 20.06
N VAL A 60 13.31 -1.10 19.33
CA VAL A 60 13.11 -1.20 17.87
C VAL A 60 14.41 -1.13 17.07
N PHE A 61 15.42 -0.44 17.59
CA PHE A 61 16.72 -0.29 16.91
C PHE A 61 17.58 -1.55 16.96
N HIS A 62 17.24 -2.53 17.81
CA HIS A 62 18.05 -3.73 17.99
C HIS A 62 17.54 -4.88 17.14
N VAL A 63 18.26 -5.14 16.03
CA VAL A 63 18.02 -6.29 15.17
C VAL A 63 19.30 -7.08 14.94
N LYS A 64 19.16 -8.37 14.68
CA LYS A 64 20.30 -9.22 14.35
C LYS A 64 20.80 -8.91 12.95
N PRO A 65 22.11 -8.69 12.71
CA PRO A 65 22.65 -8.36 11.39
C PRO A 65 22.23 -9.35 10.28
N ARG A 66 22.10 -10.62 10.61
CA ARG A 66 21.65 -11.67 9.67
C ARG A 66 20.23 -11.48 9.16
N ASP A 67 19.38 -10.70 9.86
CA ASP A 67 17.99 -10.45 9.50
C ASP A 67 17.83 -9.16 8.69
N LEU A 68 18.87 -8.33 8.55
CA LEU A 68 18.87 -7.10 7.75
C LEU A 68 18.37 -7.31 6.32
N PRO A 69 18.69 -8.42 5.60
CA PRO A 69 18.17 -8.64 4.25
C PRO A 69 16.65 -8.66 4.15
N ILE A 70 15.92 -9.06 5.22
CA ILE A 70 14.46 -9.02 5.26
C ILE A 70 13.98 -7.57 5.19
N PHE A 71 14.59 -6.68 5.96
CA PHE A 71 14.24 -5.27 6.01
C PHE A 71 14.73 -4.50 4.77
N MET A 72 15.90 -4.86 4.24
CA MET A 72 16.38 -4.32 2.95
C MET A 72 15.41 -4.69 1.82
N GLY A 73 14.97 -5.94 1.76
CA GLY A 73 13.99 -6.40 0.79
C GLY A 73 12.65 -5.64 0.93
N SER A 74 12.13 -5.52 2.15
CA SER A 74 10.88 -4.79 2.37
C SER A 74 11.01 -3.28 2.10
N GLY A 75 12.14 -2.66 2.46
CA GLY A 75 12.36 -1.22 2.26
C GLY A 75 12.70 -0.86 0.81
N LEU A 76 13.75 -1.46 0.27
CA LEU A 76 14.24 -1.11 -1.06
C LEU A 76 13.36 -1.71 -2.17
N LEU A 77 13.12 -3.04 -2.14
CA LEU A 77 12.35 -3.69 -3.19
C LEU A 77 10.86 -3.40 -3.08
N SER A 78 10.27 -3.56 -1.86
CA SER A 78 8.82 -3.44 -1.76
C SER A 78 8.34 -1.99 -1.71
N ILE A 79 8.98 -1.09 -0.95
CA ILE A 79 8.46 0.27 -0.76
C ILE A 79 9.05 1.26 -1.75
N LEU A 80 10.38 1.32 -1.82
CA LEU A 80 11.07 2.30 -2.66
C LEU A 80 10.86 2.00 -4.15
N THR A 81 11.17 0.77 -4.57
CA THR A 81 11.01 0.36 -5.98
C THR A 81 9.54 0.40 -6.39
N LEU A 82 8.59 -0.02 -5.53
CA LEU A 82 7.16 0.14 -5.79
C LEU A 82 6.81 1.58 -6.15
N SER A 83 7.24 2.54 -5.32
CA SER A 83 6.92 3.96 -5.54
C SER A 83 7.46 4.43 -6.89
N TRP A 84 8.68 4.05 -7.23
CA TRP A 84 9.32 4.44 -8.47
C TRP A 84 8.66 3.80 -9.71
N VAL A 85 8.46 2.48 -9.72
CA VAL A 85 7.83 1.80 -10.88
C VAL A 85 6.36 2.20 -11.05
N TYR A 86 5.63 2.40 -9.97
CA TYR A 86 4.24 2.83 -10.04
C TYR A 86 4.10 4.23 -10.62
N PHE A 87 4.96 5.17 -10.22
CA PHE A 87 4.95 6.51 -10.79
C PHE A 87 5.34 6.50 -12.27
N ASN A 88 6.33 5.69 -12.67
CA ASN A 88 6.67 5.53 -14.09
C ASN A 88 5.51 4.90 -14.88
N CYS A 89 4.77 3.95 -14.30
CA CYS A 89 3.55 3.42 -14.90
C CYS A 89 2.52 4.52 -15.15
N GLN A 90 2.30 5.41 -14.17
CA GLN A 90 1.35 6.52 -14.29
C GLN A 90 1.77 7.58 -15.32
N MET A 91 3.04 7.68 -15.67
CA MET A 91 3.52 8.56 -16.74
C MET A 91 3.26 8.01 -18.14
N GLU A 92 3.21 6.68 -18.27
CA GLU A 92 3.12 5.99 -19.56
C GLU A 92 1.76 5.30 -19.80
N CYS A 93 0.92 5.20 -18.77
CA CYS A 93 -0.41 4.61 -18.82
C CYS A 93 -1.47 5.56 -18.25
N SER A 94 -2.73 5.35 -18.62
CA SER A 94 -3.81 6.03 -17.91
C SER A 94 -3.83 5.61 -16.43
N LEU A 95 -4.29 6.50 -15.55
CA LEU A 95 -4.37 6.23 -14.11
C LEU A 95 -5.21 4.98 -13.81
N ALA A 96 -6.26 4.75 -14.61
CA ALA A 96 -7.10 3.56 -14.52
C ALA A 96 -6.30 2.27 -14.77
N VAL A 97 -5.48 2.24 -15.83
CA VAL A 97 -4.62 1.09 -16.15
C VAL A 97 -3.57 0.88 -15.06
N ALA A 98 -2.90 1.94 -14.62
CA ALA A 98 -1.91 1.84 -13.55
C ALA A 98 -2.51 1.28 -12.25
N ALA A 99 -3.71 1.74 -11.86
CA ALA A 99 -4.40 1.26 -10.67
C ALA A 99 -4.80 -0.21 -10.80
N VAL A 100 -5.38 -0.64 -11.93
CA VAL A 100 -5.77 -2.03 -12.14
C VAL A 100 -4.57 -2.97 -12.10
N LEU A 101 -3.45 -2.57 -12.70
CA LEU A 101 -2.22 -3.35 -12.65
C LEU A 101 -1.69 -3.48 -11.22
N LEU A 102 -1.70 -2.39 -10.44
CA LEU A 102 -1.30 -2.43 -9.02
C LEU A 102 -2.19 -3.39 -8.22
N TYR A 103 -3.51 -3.37 -8.45
CA TYR A 103 -4.46 -4.24 -7.73
C TYR A 103 -4.43 -5.71 -8.15
N LEU A 104 -3.53 -6.12 -9.04
CA LEU A 104 -3.15 -7.53 -9.21
C LEU A 104 -2.29 -8.05 -8.03
N ALA A 105 -1.74 -7.18 -7.20
CA ALA A 105 -0.90 -7.56 -6.07
C ALA A 105 -1.52 -8.62 -5.14
N PRO A 106 -2.82 -8.57 -4.74
CA PRO A 106 -3.43 -9.63 -3.94
C PRO A 106 -3.37 -11.00 -4.60
N SER A 107 -3.49 -11.07 -5.93
CA SER A 107 -3.34 -12.34 -6.68
C SER A 107 -1.93 -12.90 -6.51
N LEU A 108 -0.93 -12.03 -6.60
CA LEU A 108 0.47 -12.38 -6.42
C LEU A 108 0.75 -12.79 -4.97
N VAL A 109 0.19 -12.10 -3.97
CA VAL A 109 0.32 -12.49 -2.56
C VAL A 109 -0.27 -13.87 -2.31
N VAL A 110 -1.47 -14.15 -2.82
CA VAL A 110 -2.11 -15.48 -2.69
C VAL A 110 -1.26 -16.55 -3.34
N LEU A 111 -0.77 -16.31 -4.56
CA LEU A 111 0.09 -17.24 -5.29
C LEU A 111 1.42 -17.47 -4.54
N MET A 112 2.12 -16.41 -4.15
CA MET A 112 3.39 -16.49 -3.43
C MET A 112 3.23 -17.19 -2.08
N SER A 113 2.14 -16.88 -1.34
CA SER A 113 1.85 -17.54 -0.06
C SER A 113 1.58 -19.05 -0.24
N ALA A 114 0.86 -19.42 -1.30
CA ALA A 114 0.62 -20.83 -1.61
C ALA A 114 1.91 -21.57 -1.98
N LEU A 115 2.81 -20.94 -2.74
CA LEU A 115 4.09 -21.53 -3.14
C LEU A 115 5.08 -21.62 -1.99
N LEU A 116 5.20 -20.57 -1.17
CA LEU A 116 6.23 -20.48 -0.11
C LEU A 116 5.82 -21.24 1.16
N TRP A 117 4.55 -21.16 1.55
CA TRP A 117 4.07 -21.70 2.83
C TRP A 117 2.99 -22.76 2.67
N LYS A 118 2.70 -23.19 1.42
CA LYS A 118 1.65 -24.17 1.10
C LYS A 118 0.28 -23.79 1.68
N THR A 119 0.01 -22.49 1.80
CA THR A 119 -1.29 -22.02 2.29
C THR A 119 -2.41 -22.44 1.35
N PRO A 120 -3.53 -22.99 1.84
CA PRO A 120 -4.60 -23.49 0.98
C PRO A 120 -5.25 -22.34 0.20
N VAL A 121 -5.40 -22.56 -1.11
CA VAL A 121 -6.15 -21.67 -2.00
C VAL A 121 -7.57 -22.21 -2.12
N THR A 122 -8.46 -21.76 -1.24
CA THR A 122 -9.83 -22.22 -1.19
C THR A 122 -10.67 -21.62 -2.34
N ARG A 123 -11.77 -22.27 -2.71
CA ARG A 123 -12.71 -21.72 -3.70
C ARG A 123 -13.27 -20.35 -3.27
N ARG A 124 -13.50 -20.16 -1.96
CA ARG A 124 -13.95 -18.87 -1.41
C ARG A 124 -12.90 -17.79 -1.57
N LYS A 125 -11.62 -18.12 -1.32
CA LYS A 125 -10.51 -17.19 -1.53
C LYS A 125 -10.38 -16.75 -3.00
N ILE A 126 -10.53 -17.71 -3.94
CA ILE A 126 -10.57 -17.41 -5.38
C ILE A 126 -11.76 -16.51 -5.73
N ALA A 127 -12.95 -16.84 -5.27
CA ALA A 127 -14.16 -16.04 -5.55
C ALA A 127 -14.04 -14.61 -4.98
N ALA A 128 -13.53 -14.47 -3.74
CA ALA A 128 -13.28 -13.17 -3.11
C ALA A 128 -12.24 -12.35 -3.89
N LEU A 129 -11.17 -13.00 -4.34
CA LEU A 129 -10.13 -12.38 -5.15
C LEU A 129 -10.68 -11.85 -6.48
N LEU A 130 -11.40 -12.69 -7.23
CA LEU A 130 -11.99 -12.31 -8.52
C LEU A 130 -13.01 -11.17 -8.35
N LEU A 131 -13.85 -11.24 -7.31
CA LEU A 131 -14.84 -10.21 -7.02
C LEU A 131 -14.19 -8.89 -6.63
N SER A 132 -13.12 -8.92 -5.81
CA SER A 132 -12.34 -7.73 -5.45
C SER A 132 -11.61 -7.13 -6.66
N LEU A 133 -11.02 -7.96 -7.52
CA LEU A 133 -10.36 -7.48 -8.74
C LEU A 133 -11.34 -6.80 -9.70
N LEU A 134 -12.51 -7.42 -9.90
CA LEU A 134 -13.60 -6.83 -10.69
C LEU A 134 -14.02 -5.49 -10.08
N GLY A 135 -14.21 -5.45 -8.77
CA GLY A 135 -14.56 -4.23 -8.05
C GLY A 135 -13.52 -3.12 -8.20
N CYS A 136 -12.24 -3.45 -8.03
CA CYS A 136 -11.15 -2.50 -8.24
C CYS A 136 -11.09 -1.96 -9.67
N ALA A 137 -11.29 -2.83 -10.67
CA ALA A 137 -11.33 -2.42 -12.08
C ALA A 137 -12.49 -1.44 -12.35
N LEU A 138 -13.67 -1.71 -11.82
CA LEU A 138 -14.83 -0.84 -11.97
C LEU A 138 -14.63 0.51 -11.26
N VAL A 139 -14.12 0.52 -10.04
CA VAL A 139 -13.84 1.75 -9.27
C VAL A 139 -12.75 2.59 -9.94
N SER A 140 -11.73 1.95 -10.52
CA SER A 140 -10.63 2.65 -11.18
C SER A 140 -11.00 3.32 -12.51
N GLY A 141 -12.25 3.19 -12.98
CA GLY A 141 -12.74 3.85 -14.19
C GLY A 141 -12.33 3.15 -15.50
N VAL A 142 -12.10 1.83 -15.45
CA VAL A 142 -11.83 1.02 -16.66
C VAL A 142 -13.00 1.08 -17.64
N VAL A 143 -14.24 1.11 -17.11
CA VAL A 143 -15.45 1.21 -17.93
C VAL A 143 -15.74 2.68 -18.22
N GLY A 144 -15.73 3.05 -19.49
CA GLY A 144 -15.99 4.43 -19.95
C GLY A 144 -14.75 5.33 -19.99
N GLY A 145 -13.58 4.85 -19.55
CA GLY A 145 -12.31 5.56 -19.66
C GLY A 145 -11.48 5.14 -20.86
N ALA A 146 -10.60 6.01 -21.34
CA ALA A 146 -9.61 5.65 -22.35
C ALA A 146 -8.53 4.77 -21.70
N LEU A 147 -8.48 3.50 -22.06
CA LEU A 147 -7.44 2.57 -21.63
C LEU A 147 -6.22 2.73 -22.52
N THR A 148 -5.34 3.66 -22.16
CA THR A 148 -4.10 3.91 -22.90
C THR A 148 -2.90 3.46 -22.07
N GLY A 149 -1.89 2.93 -22.75
CA GLY A 149 -0.63 2.54 -22.09
C GLY A 149 0.38 2.03 -23.09
N SER A 150 1.64 2.35 -22.84
CA SER A 150 2.77 1.79 -23.58
C SER A 150 3.12 0.39 -23.06
N PRO A 151 3.75 -0.48 -23.86
CA PRO A 151 4.25 -1.78 -23.37
C PRO A 151 5.20 -1.62 -22.17
N ARG A 152 6.02 -0.56 -22.15
CA ARG A 152 6.91 -0.22 -21.04
C ARG A 152 6.12 0.15 -19.78
N GLY A 153 5.06 0.95 -19.92
CA GLY A 153 4.17 1.31 -18.83
C GLY A 153 3.45 0.11 -18.24
N LEU A 154 3.01 -0.84 -19.08
CA LEU A 154 2.42 -2.10 -18.59
C LEU A 154 3.42 -2.93 -17.79
N LEU A 155 4.69 -3.01 -18.21
CA LEU A 155 5.74 -3.69 -17.45
C LEU A 155 5.99 -3.02 -16.11
N PHE A 156 6.03 -1.70 -16.05
CA PHE A 156 6.12 -0.95 -14.79
C PHE A 156 4.92 -1.23 -13.88
N GLY A 157 3.71 -1.32 -14.43
CA GLY A 157 2.51 -1.66 -13.66
C GLY A 157 2.56 -3.06 -13.06
N LEU A 158 2.97 -4.07 -13.83
CA LEU A 158 3.16 -5.44 -13.34
C LEU A 158 4.28 -5.50 -12.29
N ALA A 159 5.39 -4.81 -12.51
CA ALA A 159 6.46 -4.69 -11.53
C ALA A 159 5.96 -4.04 -10.23
N SER A 160 5.08 -3.05 -10.31
CA SER A 160 4.49 -2.41 -9.13
C SER A 160 3.64 -3.40 -8.32
N ALA A 161 2.81 -4.22 -8.96
CA ALA A 161 2.04 -5.27 -8.28
C ALA A 161 2.96 -6.29 -7.59
N PHE A 162 4.05 -6.68 -8.23
CA PHE A 162 5.03 -7.58 -7.64
C PHE A 162 5.71 -6.96 -6.42
N CYS A 163 6.21 -5.73 -6.53
CA CYS A 163 6.83 -5.01 -5.42
C CYS A 163 5.84 -4.82 -4.25
N TYR A 164 4.58 -4.50 -4.53
CA TYR A 164 3.54 -4.41 -3.49
C TYR A 164 3.34 -5.76 -2.78
N ALA A 165 3.24 -6.85 -3.54
CA ALA A 165 3.06 -8.19 -2.98
C ALA A 165 4.24 -8.61 -2.08
N THR A 166 5.48 -8.28 -2.47
CA THR A 166 6.68 -8.66 -1.70
C THR A 166 6.71 -8.04 -0.30
N TYR A 167 6.06 -6.88 -0.06
CA TYR A 167 5.96 -6.32 1.29
C TYR A 167 5.28 -7.30 2.26
N THR A 168 4.15 -7.87 1.88
CA THR A 168 3.42 -8.85 2.71
C THR A 168 4.27 -10.09 2.98
N ILE A 169 5.06 -10.52 1.98
CA ILE A 169 5.96 -11.67 2.11
C ILE A 169 7.10 -11.37 3.10
N PHE A 170 7.79 -10.23 2.94
CA PHE A 170 8.85 -9.84 3.88
C PHE A 170 8.30 -9.58 5.29
N ALA A 171 7.10 -8.97 5.40
CA ALA A 171 6.44 -8.75 6.68
C ALA A 171 6.15 -10.08 7.40
N HIS A 172 5.73 -11.12 6.69
CA HIS A 172 5.54 -12.45 7.27
C HIS A 172 6.84 -12.99 7.91
N TYR A 173 7.97 -12.91 7.21
CA TYR A 173 9.27 -13.34 7.76
C TYR A 173 9.76 -12.43 8.90
N GLY A 174 9.53 -11.13 8.79
CA GLY A 174 9.90 -10.16 9.81
C GLY A 174 9.10 -10.34 11.10
N LEU A 175 7.77 -10.46 11.00
CA LEU A 175 6.85 -10.63 12.14
C LEU A 175 7.00 -11.98 12.86
N ALA A 176 7.60 -12.97 12.22
CA ALA A 176 7.97 -14.23 12.88
C ALA A 176 9.12 -14.06 13.91
N ARG A 177 9.84 -12.93 13.89
CA ARG A 177 11.05 -12.69 14.71
C ARG A 177 11.03 -11.38 15.47
N TYR A 178 10.29 -10.41 14.97
CA TYR A 178 10.25 -9.03 15.45
C TYR A 178 8.80 -8.55 15.55
N ASP A 179 8.58 -7.51 16.34
CA ASP A 179 7.27 -6.89 16.43
C ASP A 179 6.98 -5.97 15.21
N THR A 180 5.73 -5.55 15.11
CA THR A 180 5.24 -4.64 14.06
C THR A 180 6.07 -3.35 13.97
N TYR A 181 6.48 -2.79 15.10
CA TYR A 181 7.17 -1.49 15.14
C TYR A 181 8.60 -1.61 14.61
N THR A 182 9.30 -2.68 14.98
CA THR A 182 10.63 -3.02 14.44
C THR A 182 10.57 -3.27 12.93
N MET A 183 9.56 -4.04 12.47
CA MET A 183 9.38 -4.31 11.03
C MET A 183 9.22 -3.02 10.24
N ILE A 184 8.37 -2.11 10.70
CA ILE A 184 8.08 -0.85 10.01
C ILE A 184 9.27 0.09 10.05
N TYR A 185 9.91 0.24 11.22
CA TYR A 185 11.07 1.11 11.36
C TYR A 185 12.17 0.75 10.35
N TRP A 186 12.60 -0.50 10.35
CA TRP A 186 13.69 -0.94 9.46
C TRP A 186 13.29 -0.94 7.99
N THR A 187 12.03 -1.20 7.67
CA THR A 187 11.51 -1.01 6.31
C THR A 187 11.68 0.44 5.85
N PHE A 188 11.23 1.41 6.66
CA PHE A 188 11.34 2.82 6.30
C PHE A 188 12.76 3.38 6.46
N PHE A 189 13.61 2.79 7.29
CA PHE A 189 15.04 3.10 7.33
C PHE A 189 15.68 2.87 5.94
N PHE A 190 15.52 1.68 5.37
CA PHE A 190 16.10 1.40 4.06
C PHE A 190 15.38 2.16 2.93
N ALA A 191 14.06 2.23 2.95
CA ALA A 191 13.30 3.00 1.95
C ALA A 191 13.63 4.49 2.01
N GLY A 192 13.76 5.05 3.22
CA GLY A 192 14.10 6.45 3.45
C GLY A 192 15.50 6.79 2.93
N LEU A 193 16.50 6.01 3.32
CA LEU A 193 17.87 6.23 2.83
C LEU A 193 17.96 6.06 1.32
N GLY A 194 17.33 5.02 0.76
CA GLY A 194 17.28 4.82 -0.70
C GLY A 194 16.56 5.95 -1.43
N SER A 195 15.59 6.61 -0.81
CA SER A 195 14.84 7.70 -1.42
C SER A 195 15.63 9.00 -1.58
N LEU A 196 16.79 9.13 -0.93
CA LEU A 196 17.70 10.26 -1.15
C LEU A 196 18.18 10.38 -2.59
N ALA A 197 18.22 9.27 -3.34
CA ALA A 197 18.54 9.27 -4.76
C ALA A 197 17.51 9.98 -5.64
N PHE A 198 16.31 10.24 -5.11
CA PHE A 198 15.21 10.91 -5.81
C PHE A 198 15.04 12.38 -5.39
N LEU A 199 15.89 12.88 -4.49
CA LEU A 199 15.80 14.23 -3.97
C LEU A 199 16.39 15.23 -4.96
N ASP A 200 15.54 16.11 -5.47
CA ASP A 200 15.94 17.39 -6.05
C ASP A 200 15.52 18.52 -5.10
N TRP A 201 16.45 18.95 -4.26
CA TRP A 201 16.17 19.97 -3.25
C TRP A 201 15.83 21.33 -3.88
N ALA A 202 16.43 21.68 -5.01
CA ALA A 202 16.17 22.96 -5.67
C ALA A 202 14.70 23.05 -6.16
N ALA A 203 14.16 21.94 -6.64
CA ALA A 203 12.76 21.85 -7.05
C ALA A 203 11.81 21.69 -5.84
N LEU A 204 12.23 21.01 -4.79
CA LEU A 204 11.37 20.69 -3.63
C LEU A 204 11.21 21.86 -2.65
N ALA A 205 12.28 22.60 -2.34
CA ALA A 205 12.29 23.62 -1.30
C ALA A 205 11.22 24.73 -1.50
N PRO A 206 11.02 25.29 -2.70
CA PRO A 206 9.96 26.29 -2.93
C PRO A 206 8.56 25.75 -2.65
N ALA A 207 8.31 24.50 -3.01
CA ALA A 207 7.01 23.86 -2.77
C ALA A 207 6.74 23.68 -1.27
N LEU A 208 7.74 23.26 -0.50
CA LEU A 208 7.65 23.11 0.96
C LEU A 208 7.58 24.44 1.71
N ALA A 209 7.85 25.57 1.08
CA ALA A 209 7.61 26.89 1.66
C ALA A 209 6.11 27.28 1.64
N THR A 210 5.25 26.51 0.97
CA THR A 210 3.81 26.76 0.89
C THR A 210 3.01 25.94 1.88
N ALA A 211 1.89 26.47 2.39
CA ALA A 211 0.98 25.73 3.26
C ALA A 211 0.43 24.43 2.61
N LYS A 212 0.20 24.47 1.28
CA LYS A 212 -0.23 23.29 0.52
C LYS A 212 0.87 22.21 0.45
N GLY A 213 2.11 22.61 0.22
CA GLY A 213 3.25 21.69 0.19
C GLY A 213 3.49 21.04 1.55
N VAL A 214 3.52 21.83 2.62
CA VAL A 214 3.67 21.31 4.00
C VAL A 214 2.49 20.41 4.38
N GLY A 215 1.25 20.86 4.14
CA GLY A 215 0.06 20.06 4.45
C GLY A 215 -0.01 18.76 3.64
N GLY A 216 0.34 18.82 2.35
CA GLY A 216 0.43 17.64 1.48
C GLY A 216 1.51 16.66 1.95
N ALA A 217 2.71 17.16 2.30
CA ALA A 217 3.79 16.33 2.81
C ALA A 217 3.44 15.70 4.16
N ALA A 218 2.96 16.49 5.12
CA ALA A 218 2.56 15.97 6.44
C ALA A 218 1.45 14.92 6.34
N GLY A 219 0.42 15.18 5.51
CA GLY A 219 -0.66 14.23 5.28
C GLY A 219 -0.19 12.96 4.59
N LEU A 220 0.67 13.06 3.57
CA LEU A 220 1.25 11.90 2.88
C LEU A 220 2.09 11.05 3.85
N VAL A 221 2.89 11.69 4.69
CA VAL A 221 3.75 11.00 5.69
C VAL A 221 2.92 10.34 6.78
N LEU A 222 2.08 11.11 7.46
CA LEU A 222 1.36 10.64 8.64
C LEU A 222 0.18 9.74 8.26
N VAL A 223 -0.75 10.28 7.48
CA VAL A 223 -2.05 9.64 7.22
C VAL A 223 -1.95 8.57 6.15
N ALA A 224 -1.18 8.82 5.08
CA ALA A 224 -1.13 7.93 3.93
C ALA A 224 0.10 7.04 3.87
N THR A 225 1.02 7.14 4.85
CA THR A 225 2.21 6.28 4.90
C THR A 225 2.38 5.65 6.28
N VAL A 226 2.71 6.39 7.31
CA VAL A 226 3.05 5.80 8.63
C VAL A 226 1.86 5.05 9.24
N LEU A 227 0.70 5.68 9.35
CA LEU A 227 -0.49 5.05 9.93
C LEU A 227 -0.93 3.79 9.17
N PRO A 228 -1.09 3.79 7.83
CA PRO A 228 -1.56 2.59 7.15
C PRO A 228 -0.57 1.44 7.23
N TYR A 229 0.74 1.69 7.19
CA TYR A 229 1.71 0.61 7.38
C TYR A 229 1.70 0.06 8.80
N LEU A 230 1.51 0.92 9.82
CA LEU A 230 1.30 0.46 11.21
C LEU A 230 0.06 -0.42 11.32
N PHE A 231 -1.06 0.01 10.76
CA PHE A 231 -2.31 -0.75 10.81
C PHE A 231 -2.22 -2.04 10.00
N TYR A 232 -1.79 -1.97 8.75
CA TYR A 232 -1.71 -3.16 7.90
C TYR A 232 -0.77 -4.21 8.49
N THR A 233 0.45 -3.82 8.90
CA THR A 233 1.43 -4.73 9.48
C THR A 233 0.94 -5.30 10.83
N LYS A 234 0.25 -4.49 11.64
CA LYS A 234 -0.40 -4.97 12.87
C LYS A 234 -1.53 -5.97 12.56
N GLY A 235 -2.26 -5.75 11.49
CA GLY A 235 -3.26 -6.70 11.00
C GLY A 235 -2.66 -8.03 10.58
N LEU A 236 -1.47 -8.03 9.94
CA LEU A 236 -0.76 -9.23 9.51
C LEU A 236 -0.32 -10.14 10.68
N GLU A 237 -0.26 -9.65 11.92
CA GLU A 237 -0.02 -10.51 13.09
C GLU A 237 -1.15 -11.52 13.34
N GLY A 238 -2.35 -11.29 12.81
CA GLY A 238 -3.51 -12.15 13.06
C GLY A 238 -4.36 -12.47 11.83
N VAL A 239 -3.94 -12.00 10.64
CA VAL A 239 -4.60 -12.29 9.35
C VAL A 239 -3.57 -12.84 8.38
N GLU A 240 -3.90 -13.94 7.71
CA GLU A 240 -3.07 -14.51 6.64
C GLU A 240 -2.83 -13.45 5.54
N GLY A 241 -1.59 -13.36 5.03
CA GLY A 241 -1.16 -12.36 4.07
C GLY A 241 -2.05 -12.28 2.82
N GLY A 242 -2.44 -13.42 2.24
CA GLY A 242 -3.35 -13.45 1.10
C GLY A 242 -4.73 -12.85 1.39
N ARG A 243 -5.28 -13.11 2.58
CA ARG A 243 -6.56 -12.51 3.02
C ARG A 243 -6.41 -11.03 3.29
N ALA A 244 -5.33 -10.62 3.97
CA ALA A 244 -5.04 -9.22 4.24
C ALA A 244 -4.92 -8.40 2.95
N ALA A 245 -4.22 -8.94 1.94
CA ALA A 245 -4.07 -8.30 0.65
C ALA A 245 -5.42 -8.12 -0.09
N ILE A 246 -6.32 -9.13 -0.06
CA ILE A 246 -7.66 -8.99 -0.67
C ILE A 246 -8.50 -7.95 0.09
N ILE A 247 -8.43 -7.92 1.42
CA ILE A 247 -9.15 -6.93 2.25
C ILE A 247 -8.62 -5.51 1.98
N ALA A 248 -7.32 -5.36 1.72
CA ALA A 248 -6.71 -4.08 1.38
C ALA A 248 -7.27 -3.47 0.07
N ASN A 249 -7.94 -4.25 -0.79
CA ASN A 249 -8.68 -3.73 -1.94
C ASN A 249 -9.88 -2.82 -1.57
N VAL A 250 -10.14 -2.58 -0.29
CA VAL A 250 -10.99 -1.48 0.19
C VAL A 250 -10.39 -0.10 -0.11
N GLU A 251 -9.08 0.00 -0.31
CA GLU A 251 -8.37 1.24 -0.66
C GLU A 251 -9.00 2.02 -1.81
N PRO A 252 -9.21 1.46 -3.03
CA PRO A 252 -9.80 2.21 -4.13
C PRO A 252 -11.23 2.67 -3.86
N MET A 253 -12.00 1.91 -3.08
CA MET A 253 -13.32 2.32 -2.62
C MET A 253 -13.23 3.57 -1.73
N ALA A 254 -12.32 3.57 -0.75
CA ALA A 254 -12.08 4.72 0.12
C ALA A 254 -11.61 5.94 -0.69
N ALA A 255 -10.69 5.74 -1.65
CA ALA A 255 -10.22 6.80 -2.54
C ALA A 255 -11.36 7.42 -3.38
N ALA A 256 -12.27 6.60 -3.92
CA ALA A 256 -13.42 7.07 -4.68
C ALA A 256 -14.39 7.89 -3.80
N LEU A 257 -14.68 7.43 -2.59
CA LEU A 257 -15.53 8.16 -1.64
C LEU A 257 -14.90 9.51 -1.23
N LEU A 258 -13.59 9.53 -1.01
CA LEU A 258 -12.86 10.77 -0.74
C LEU A 258 -12.88 11.72 -1.95
N GLY A 259 -12.83 11.20 -3.18
CA GLY A 259 -13.01 11.98 -4.40
C GLY A 259 -14.34 12.73 -4.41
N VAL A 260 -15.43 12.04 -4.04
CA VAL A 260 -16.75 12.65 -3.93
C VAL A 260 -16.82 13.71 -2.83
N VAL A 261 -16.37 13.36 -1.62
CA VAL A 261 -16.52 14.22 -0.45
C VAL A 261 -15.64 15.47 -0.53
N LEU A 262 -14.39 15.32 -0.98
CA LEU A 262 -13.40 16.41 -0.96
C LEU A 262 -13.31 17.17 -2.29
N PHE A 263 -13.60 16.51 -3.41
CA PHE A 263 -13.43 17.10 -4.75
C PHE A 263 -14.76 17.23 -5.50
N HIS A 264 -15.89 16.87 -4.86
CA HIS A 264 -17.23 16.88 -5.46
C HIS A 264 -17.33 16.08 -6.78
N GLU A 265 -16.54 15.01 -6.89
CA GLU A 265 -16.56 14.10 -8.04
C GLU A 265 -17.90 13.35 -8.08
N ARG A 266 -18.45 13.13 -9.29
CA ARG A 266 -19.70 12.39 -9.43
C ARG A 266 -19.46 10.89 -9.35
N LEU A 267 -20.20 10.18 -8.51
CA LEU A 267 -20.18 8.72 -8.50
C LEU A 267 -20.88 8.20 -9.77
N SER A 268 -20.13 7.48 -10.57
CA SER A 268 -20.74 6.73 -11.66
C SER A 268 -21.39 5.44 -11.14
N ILE A 269 -22.35 4.89 -11.88
CA ILE A 269 -22.95 3.58 -11.54
C ILE A 269 -21.88 2.48 -11.46
N TRP A 270 -20.82 2.57 -12.25
CA TRP A 270 -19.73 1.61 -12.26
C TRP A 270 -18.93 1.64 -10.97
N VAL A 271 -18.69 2.83 -10.41
CA VAL A 271 -18.04 2.98 -9.09
C VAL A 271 -18.90 2.37 -7.98
N LEU A 272 -20.21 2.58 -8.00
CA LEU A 272 -21.13 1.96 -7.04
C LEU A 272 -21.15 0.43 -7.14
N LEU A 273 -21.22 -0.12 -8.33
CA LEU A 273 -21.13 -1.57 -8.56
C LEU A 273 -19.76 -2.12 -8.11
N GLY A 274 -18.68 -1.39 -8.37
CA GLY A 274 -17.35 -1.76 -7.93
C GLY A 274 -17.22 -1.81 -6.41
N ILE A 275 -17.77 -0.83 -5.70
CA ILE A 275 -17.84 -0.81 -4.23
C ILE A 275 -18.57 -2.06 -3.70
N VAL A 276 -19.73 -2.40 -4.28
CA VAL A 276 -20.48 -3.60 -3.89
C VAL A 276 -19.65 -4.87 -4.12
N CYS A 277 -18.94 -4.97 -5.23
CA CYS A 277 -18.05 -6.10 -5.52
C CYS A 277 -16.91 -6.22 -4.48
N VAL A 278 -16.23 -5.12 -4.18
CA VAL A 278 -15.14 -5.11 -3.16
C VAL A 278 -15.67 -5.57 -1.80
N LEU A 279 -16.78 -4.97 -1.34
CA LEU A 279 -17.39 -5.34 -0.05
C LEU A 279 -17.87 -6.78 -0.04
N GLY A 280 -18.41 -7.27 -1.16
CA GLY A 280 -18.79 -8.68 -1.34
C GLY A 280 -17.61 -9.63 -1.21
N GLY A 281 -16.47 -9.29 -1.82
CA GLY A 281 -15.20 -10.03 -1.69
C GLY A 281 -14.70 -10.10 -0.24
N VAL A 282 -14.69 -8.96 0.46
CA VAL A 282 -14.31 -8.90 1.88
C VAL A 282 -15.26 -9.72 2.75
N ALA A 283 -16.57 -9.63 2.52
CA ALA A 283 -17.59 -10.39 3.27
C ALA A 283 -17.47 -11.91 3.07
N LEU A 284 -17.11 -12.38 1.85
CA LEU A 284 -16.84 -13.80 1.59
C LEU A 284 -15.67 -14.32 2.43
N LEU A 285 -14.59 -13.52 2.59
CA LEU A 285 -13.44 -13.91 3.40
C LEU A 285 -13.75 -13.90 4.90
N ALA A 286 -14.55 -12.94 5.36
CA ALA A 286 -14.91 -12.85 6.78
C ALA A 286 -15.70 -14.08 7.26
N LYS A 287 -16.49 -14.71 6.39
CA LYS A 287 -17.27 -15.93 6.66
C LYS A 287 -16.47 -17.24 6.63
N GLU A 288 -15.21 -17.18 6.15
CA GLU A 288 -14.36 -18.36 6.09
C GLU A 288 -13.67 -18.55 7.43
N GLU A 289 -14.10 -19.58 8.18
CA GLU A 289 -13.36 -20.03 9.35
C GLU A 289 -11.99 -20.54 8.92
N THR A 290 -10.94 -20.05 9.59
CA THR A 290 -9.61 -20.63 9.42
C THR A 290 -9.67 -22.05 9.97
N PRO A 291 -9.28 -23.09 9.24
CA PRO A 291 -8.99 -24.36 9.89
C PRO A 291 -7.89 -24.05 10.92
N HIS A 292 -8.14 -24.30 12.18
CA HIS A 292 -7.13 -24.26 13.22
C HIS A 292 -6.11 -25.33 12.86
N GLY A 293 -5.00 -24.95 12.22
CA GLY A 293 -3.79 -25.74 12.18
C GLY A 293 -3.17 -25.64 13.57
N GLU A 294 -3.42 -26.63 14.36
CA GLU A 294 -2.52 -27.05 15.42
C GLU A 294 -1.16 -27.36 14.78
N ALA A 295 -0.11 -26.63 15.12
CA ALA A 295 1.24 -27.10 15.28
C ALA A 295 2.08 -25.96 15.91
#